data_d142120686b51e8c474fdc3f7b9206ad
#
_entry.id   d142120686b51e8c474fdc3f7b9206ad
#
_cell.length_a   1.000
_cell.length_b   1.000
_cell.length_c   1.000
_cell.angle_alpha   90.00
_cell.angle_beta   90.00
_cell.angle_gamma   90.00
#
_symmetry.space_group_name_H-M   'P 1'
#
loop_
_entity.id
_entity.type
_entity.pdbx_description
1 polymer ?
#
loop_
_entity_poly.entity_id
_entity_poly.type
_entity_poly.pdbx_seq_one_letter_code
_entity_poly.pdbx_strand_id
1 'polypeptide(L)'
;MLFRSEAMVFEYAQLKGDLNGMNTRVITELAEYYEKEIGYQIPPRTPFVGKNFNVTRAGIHADGLLKNEEIYNIFDTEKFLNRPVLCAISNTSGLAGIAHWLNTYYKLKGDKQVQKNSELVAEIKKWVDEEYAGGRVTVLTDDEIVACVNRICLEKNLKIGE
;
A
#
# COMPACT_ATOMS: atom_id res chain seq x y z
N MET A 1 -25.26 10.88 -14.21
CA MET A 1 -24.03 11.23 -13.46
C MET A 1 -24.18 10.61 -12.10
N LEU A 2 -23.40 9.58 -11.78
CA LEU A 2 -23.40 8.96 -10.44
C LEU A 2 -22.64 9.90 -9.50
N PHE A 3 -23.34 10.51 -8.56
CA PHE A 3 -22.71 11.24 -7.47
C PHE A 3 -21.95 10.22 -6.62
N ARG A 4 -20.65 10.41 -6.51
CA ARG A 4 -19.83 9.62 -5.61
C ARG A 4 -19.83 10.31 -4.25
N SER A 5 -20.63 9.80 -3.33
CA SER A 5 -20.81 10.38 -2.00
C SER A 5 -19.47 10.50 -1.24
N GLU A 6 -18.58 9.54 -1.44
CA GLU A 6 -17.23 9.53 -0.87
C GLU A 6 -16.40 10.74 -1.34
N ALA A 7 -16.47 11.10 -2.62
CA ALA A 7 -15.77 12.27 -3.15
C ALA A 7 -16.37 13.58 -2.61
N MET A 8 -17.69 13.65 -2.49
CA MET A 8 -18.39 14.83 -1.98
C MET A 8 -18.07 15.13 -0.52
N VAL A 9 -17.87 14.09 0.31
CA VAL A 9 -17.45 14.26 1.71
C VAL A 9 -16.10 14.96 1.80
N PHE A 10 -15.13 14.55 0.98
CA PHE A 10 -13.79 15.18 0.97
C PHE A 10 -13.80 16.57 0.32
N GLU A 11 -14.61 16.77 -0.72
CA GLU A 11 -14.80 18.09 -1.32
C GLU A 11 -15.44 19.07 -0.32
N TYR A 12 -16.46 18.62 0.41
CA TYR A 12 -17.06 19.40 1.49
C TYR A 12 -16.03 19.78 2.56
N ALA A 13 -15.24 18.81 3.03
CA ALA A 13 -14.20 19.06 4.02
C ALA A 13 -13.16 20.07 3.52
N GLN A 14 -12.77 19.99 2.25
CA GLN A 14 -11.84 20.94 1.64
C GLN A 14 -12.41 22.36 1.59
N LEU A 15 -13.67 22.50 1.25
CA LEU A 15 -14.33 23.82 1.16
C LEU A 15 -14.61 24.44 2.54
N LYS A 16 -14.90 23.62 3.55
CA LYS A 16 -15.22 24.06 4.91
C LYS A 16 -13.99 24.14 5.82
N GLY A 17 -12.91 23.48 5.48
CA GLY A 17 -11.69 23.37 6.29
C GLY A 17 -11.74 22.30 7.37
N ASP A 18 -12.86 21.60 7.51
CA ASP A 18 -13.03 20.49 8.46
C ASP A 18 -14.05 19.45 7.98
N LEU A 19 -14.10 18.30 8.65
CA LEU A 19 -15.04 17.21 8.40
C LEU A 19 -16.39 17.37 9.13
N ASN A 20 -16.56 18.41 9.94
CA ASN A 20 -17.77 18.66 10.74
C ASN A 20 -18.26 17.43 11.52
N GLY A 21 -17.32 16.68 12.14
CA GLY A 21 -17.61 15.48 12.91
C GLY A 21 -17.88 14.21 12.10
N MET A 22 -17.82 14.24 10.77
CA MET A 22 -17.99 13.05 9.95
C MET A 22 -16.83 12.06 10.15
N ASN A 23 -17.16 10.78 10.38
CA ASN A 23 -16.20 9.70 10.45
C ASN A 23 -15.96 9.12 9.04
N THR A 24 -14.91 9.58 8.37
CA THR A 24 -14.60 9.17 7.00
C THR A 24 -14.03 7.74 6.89
N ARG A 25 -13.59 7.12 7.99
CA ARG A 25 -13.14 5.72 8.02
C ARG A 25 -14.24 4.74 7.62
N VAL A 26 -15.49 5.10 7.91
CA VAL A 26 -16.68 4.33 7.50
C VAL A 26 -16.76 4.16 5.97
N ILE A 27 -16.18 5.04 5.18
CA ILE A 27 -16.14 4.92 3.71
C ILE A 27 -15.43 3.62 3.29
N THR A 28 -14.34 3.26 3.96
CA THR A 28 -13.63 2.00 3.71
C THR A 28 -14.46 0.78 4.13
N GLU A 29 -15.09 0.84 5.29
CA GLU A 29 -15.95 -0.23 5.81
C GLU A 29 -17.15 -0.47 4.87
N LEU A 30 -17.77 0.60 4.37
CA LEU A 30 -18.86 0.52 3.40
C LEU A 30 -18.39 -0.07 2.07
N ALA A 31 -17.22 0.33 1.55
CA ALA A 31 -16.66 -0.24 0.34
C ALA A 31 -16.43 -1.76 0.47
N GLU A 32 -15.86 -2.20 1.59
CA GLU A 32 -15.68 -3.62 1.88
C GLU A 32 -17.01 -4.37 2.01
N TYR A 33 -18.01 -3.78 2.65
CA TYR A 33 -19.35 -4.34 2.74
C TYR A 33 -19.98 -4.54 1.37
N TYR A 34 -19.88 -3.54 0.49
CA TYR A 34 -20.39 -3.63 -0.88
C TYR A 34 -19.73 -4.75 -1.68
N GLU A 35 -18.41 -4.95 -1.53
CA GLU A 35 -17.69 -6.02 -2.22
C GLU A 35 -18.01 -7.40 -1.63
N LYS A 36 -18.01 -7.55 -0.31
CA LYS A 36 -18.14 -8.85 0.37
C LYS A 36 -19.58 -9.34 0.47
N GLU A 37 -20.50 -8.46 0.88
CA GLU A 37 -21.88 -8.86 1.21
C GLU A 37 -22.84 -8.65 0.03
N ILE A 38 -22.62 -7.62 -0.78
CA ILE A 38 -23.47 -7.29 -1.93
C ILE A 38 -22.92 -7.89 -3.23
N GLY A 39 -21.61 -8.23 -3.27
CA GLY A 39 -20.94 -8.77 -4.45
C GLY A 39 -20.66 -7.73 -5.53
N TYR A 40 -20.75 -6.43 -5.20
CA TYR A 40 -20.45 -5.36 -6.14
C TYR A 40 -18.95 -5.19 -6.32
N GLN A 41 -18.46 -5.34 -7.56
CA GLN A 41 -17.04 -5.18 -7.88
C GLN A 41 -16.69 -3.70 -8.05
N ILE A 42 -16.03 -3.11 -7.06
CA ILE A 42 -15.53 -1.73 -7.15
C ILE A 42 -14.31 -1.71 -8.06
N PRO A 43 -14.28 -0.88 -9.13
CA PRO A 43 -13.09 -0.79 -9.98
C PRO A 43 -11.87 -0.42 -9.14
N PRO A 44 -10.72 -1.13 -9.28
CA PRO A 44 -9.59 -1.03 -8.35
C PRO A 44 -8.99 0.38 -8.19
N ARG A 45 -9.13 1.23 -9.18
CA ARG A 45 -8.64 2.62 -9.18
C ARG A 45 -9.68 3.67 -8.81
N THR A 46 -10.87 3.25 -8.37
CA THR A 46 -11.91 4.20 -7.94
C THR A 46 -11.38 5.05 -6.78
N PRO A 47 -11.38 6.38 -6.89
CA PRO A 47 -10.91 7.25 -5.81
C PRO A 47 -11.54 6.91 -4.47
N PHE A 48 -10.76 6.92 -3.42
CA PHE A 48 -11.09 6.67 -2.01
C PHE A 48 -11.53 5.22 -1.67
N VAL A 49 -12.22 4.53 -2.55
CA VAL A 49 -12.85 3.21 -2.27
C VAL A 49 -12.21 2.04 -3.02
N GLY A 50 -11.59 2.27 -4.17
CA GLY A 50 -10.92 1.22 -4.95
C GLY A 50 -9.71 0.65 -4.21
N LYS A 51 -9.49 -0.66 -4.27
CA LYS A 51 -8.37 -1.33 -3.57
C LYS A 51 -6.97 -0.81 -3.95
N ASN A 52 -6.83 -0.21 -5.13
CA ASN A 52 -5.55 0.30 -5.65
C ASN A 52 -5.57 1.83 -5.85
N PHE A 53 -6.48 2.59 -5.22
CA PHE A 53 -6.56 4.02 -5.47
C PHE A 53 -5.31 4.78 -5.01
N ASN A 54 -4.70 4.35 -3.90
CA ASN A 54 -3.51 4.95 -3.28
C ASN A 54 -2.25 4.06 -3.42
N VAL A 55 -2.21 3.18 -4.44
CA VAL A 55 -1.04 2.33 -4.71
C VAL A 55 -0.08 3.06 -5.65
N THR A 56 1.14 3.28 -5.20
CA THR A 56 2.26 3.73 -6.05
C THR A 56 3.11 2.55 -6.53
N ARG A 57 3.75 2.73 -7.71
CA ARG A 57 4.67 1.73 -8.29
C ARG A 57 6.10 2.24 -8.42
N ALA A 58 6.31 3.54 -8.28
CA ALA A 58 7.62 4.14 -8.48
C ALA A 58 8.39 4.19 -7.16
N GLY A 59 9.60 3.62 -7.15
CA GLY A 59 10.45 3.59 -5.96
C GLY A 59 10.78 4.98 -5.41
N ILE A 60 10.94 5.98 -6.30
CA ILE A 60 11.18 7.37 -5.90
C ILE A 60 9.95 8.00 -5.19
N HIS A 61 8.75 7.61 -5.61
CA HIS A 61 7.51 8.02 -4.95
C HIS A 61 7.36 7.34 -3.59
N ALA A 62 7.77 6.08 -3.47
CA ALA A 62 7.76 5.38 -2.19
C ALA A 62 8.66 6.07 -1.15
N ASP A 63 9.86 6.50 -1.52
CA ASP A 63 10.77 7.25 -0.64
C ASP A 63 10.19 8.61 -0.23
N GLY A 64 9.52 9.30 -1.15
CA GLY A 64 8.81 10.56 -0.85
C GLY A 64 7.64 10.36 0.12
N LEU A 65 6.82 9.34 -0.11
CA LEU A 65 5.68 8.98 0.74
C LEU A 65 6.11 8.59 2.16
N LEU A 66 7.26 7.90 2.30
CA LEU A 66 7.86 7.58 3.61
C LEU A 66 8.26 8.82 4.41
N LYS A 67 8.61 9.90 3.73
CA LYS A 67 8.99 11.16 4.36
C LYS A 67 7.79 12.03 4.71
N ASN A 68 6.85 12.15 3.78
CA ASN A 68 5.60 12.88 3.98
C ASN A 68 4.58 12.44 2.92
N GLU A 69 3.49 11.80 3.34
CA GLU A 69 2.42 11.33 2.46
C GLU A 69 1.76 12.49 1.68
N GLU A 70 1.62 13.66 2.29
CA GLU A 70 0.98 14.84 1.69
C GLU A 70 1.72 15.41 0.47
N ILE A 71 2.95 14.97 0.20
CA ILE A 71 3.66 15.32 -1.05
C ILE A 71 2.91 14.79 -2.29
N TYR A 72 2.25 13.63 -2.16
CA TYR A 72 1.57 12.95 -3.27
C TYR A 72 0.06 12.81 -3.06
N ASN A 73 -0.41 12.86 -1.83
CA ASN A 73 -1.83 12.81 -1.49
C ASN A 73 -2.27 14.14 -0.89
N ILE A 74 -3.52 14.51 -1.15
CA ILE A 74 -4.12 15.74 -0.62
C ILE A 74 -4.39 15.67 0.89
N PHE A 75 -4.30 14.49 1.49
CA PHE A 75 -4.46 14.23 2.92
C PHE A 75 -3.85 12.85 3.28
N ASP A 76 -3.63 12.63 4.58
CA ASP A 76 -3.21 11.36 5.15
C ASP A 76 -4.31 10.29 5.02
N THR A 77 -4.11 9.34 4.11
CA THR A 77 -5.10 8.30 3.79
C THR A 77 -5.24 7.25 4.90
N GLU A 78 -4.20 7.01 5.70
CA GLU A 78 -4.31 6.15 6.89
C GLU A 78 -5.20 6.79 7.95
N LYS A 79 -4.99 8.07 8.23
CA LYS A 79 -5.76 8.82 9.22
C LYS A 79 -7.24 8.93 8.87
N PHE A 80 -7.55 9.30 7.63
CA PHE A 80 -8.92 9.64 7.21
C PHE A 80 -9.70 8.47 6.66
N LEU A 81 -9.04 7.45 6.09
CA LEU A 81 -9.70 6.30 5.46
C LEU A 81 -9.32 4.96 6.11
N ASN A 82 -8.40 4.95 7.08
CA ASN A 82 -7.78 3.73 7.60
C ASN A 82 -7.13 2.89 6.48
N ARG A 83 -6.54 3.57 5.49
CA ARG A 83 -5.94 2.96 4.31
C ARG A 83 -4.54 3.53 4.07
N PRO A 84 -3.49 2.90 4.62
CA PRO A 84 -2.13 3.35 4.39
C PRO A 84 -1.78 3.29 2.90
N VAL A 85 -0.87 4.15 2.48
CA VAL A 85 -0.35 4.11 1.11
C VAL A 85 0.39 2.81 0.89
N LEU A 86 0.08 2.15 -0.23
CA LEU A 86 0.71 0.91 -0.62
C LEU A 86 1.74 1.15 -1.73
N CYS A 87 2.84 0.41 -1.66
CA CYS A 87 3.86 0.41 -2.70
C CYS A 87 3.84 -0.96 -3.39
N ALA A 88 3.43 -0.99 -4.67
CA ALA A 88 3.53 -2.21 -5.46
C ALA A 88 4.97 -2.45 -5.88
N ILE A 89 5.44 -3.69 -5.77
CA ILE A 89 6.81 -4.08 -6.12
C ILE A 89 6.93 -4.38 -7.61
N SER A 90 7.93 -3.77 -8.25
CA SER A 90 8.25 -3.93 -9.66
C SER A 90 9.77 -3.84 -9.89
N ASN A 91 10.21 -3.91 -11.13
CA ASN A 91 11.63 -3.73 -11.52
C ASN A 91 12.23 -2.39 -11.06
N THR A 92 11.40 -1.36 -10.90
CA THR A 92 11.83 -0.02 -10.44
C THR A 92 11.85 0.13 -8.92
N SER A 93 11.43 -0.89 -8.17
CA SER A 93 11.39 -0.85 -6.71
C SER A 93 12.78 -1.02 -6.12
N GLY A 94 13.20 -0.04 -5.32
CA GLY A 94 14.45 -0.10 -4.55
C GLY A 94 14.23 -0.76 -3.18
N LEU A 95 15.33 -0.92 -2.42
CA LEU A 95 15.30 -1.52 -1.08
C LEU A 95 14.30 -0.83 -0.13
N ALA A 96 14.18 0.51 -0.22
CA ALA A 96 13.22 1.27 0.60
C ALA A 96 11.76 0.90 0.30
N GLY A 97 11.41 0.70 -0.98
CA GLY A 97 10.07 0.28 -1.41
C GLY A 97 9.72 -1.12 -0.90
N ILE A 98 10.68 -2.06 -0.93
CA ILE A 98 10.50 -3.42 -0.42
C ILE A 98 10.31 -3.41 1.10
N ALA A 99 11.17 -2.66 1.83
CA ALA A 99 11.04 -2.52 3.28
C ALA A 99 9.69 -1.89 3.67
N HIS A 100 9.25 -0.87 2.93
CA HIS A 100 7.95 -0.26 3.13
C HIS A 100 6.80 -1.25 2.91
N TRP A 101 6.85 -2.02 1.81
CA TRP A 101 5.85 -3.05 1.55
C TRP A 101 5.77 -4.06 2.70
N LEU A 102 6.91 -4.59 3.16
CA LEU A 102 6.96 -5.51 4.31
C LEU A 102 6.32 -4.91 5.55
N ASN A 103 6.72 -3.69 5.92
CA ASN A 103 6.23 -3.03 7.12
C ASN A 103 4.71 -2.76 7.05
N THR A 104 4.22 -2.39 5.88
CA THR A 104 2.79 -2.13 5.66
C THR A 104 1.98 -3.41 5.64
N TYR A 105 2.43 -4.42 4.90
CA TYR A 105 1.71 -5.70 4.76
C TYR A 105 1.61 -6.44 6.09
N TYR A 106 2.74 -6.55 6.82
CA TYR A 106 2.78 -7.22 8.12
C TYR A 106 2.44 -6.31 9.30
N LYS A 107 2.06 -5.05 9.04
CA LYS A 107 1.67 -4.04 10.05
C LYS A 107 2.74 -3.83 11.13
N LEU A 108 4.01 -3.84 10.73
CA LEU A 108 5.15 -3.66 11.63
C LEU A 108 5.33 -2.18 11.99
N LYS A 109 5.50 -1.88 13.28
CA LYS A 109 5.67 -0.52 13.79
C LYS A 109 6.82 -0.45 14.81
N GLY A 110 7.44 0.73 14.91
CA GLY A 110 8.53 0.98 15.87
C GLY A 110 9.73 0.07 15.64
N ASP A 111 10.25 -0.52 16.69
CA ASP A 111 11.46 -1.34 16.67
C ASP A 111 11.33 -2.64 15.85
N LYS A 112 10.09 -3.05 15.56
CA LYS A 112 9.80 -4.22 14.73
C LYS A 112 9.85 -3.96 13.23
N GLN A 113 10.04 -2.71 12.82
CA GLN A 113 10.12 -2.37 11.40
C GLN A 113 11.37 -2.97 10.76
N VAL A 114 11.15 -3.62 9.61
CA VAL A 114 12.22 -4.11 8.77
C VAL A 114 12.92 -2.91 8.12
N GLN A 115 14.23 -2.82 8.32
CA GLN A 115 15.04 -1.76 7.77
C GLN A 115 15.44 -2.07 6.31
N LYS A 116 15.61 -1.02 5.48
CA LYS A 116 15.98 -1.15 4.06
C LYS A 116 17.32 -1.87 3.82
N ASN A 117 18.20 -1.89 4.81
CA ASN A 117 19.52 -2.53 4.77
C ASN A 117 19.53 -3.93 5.40
N SER A 118 18.37 -4.50 5.74
CA SER A 118 18.29 -5.85 6.28
C SER A 118 18.59 -6.90 5.21
N GLU A 119 19.11 -8.06 5.64
CA GLU A 119 19.39 -9.20 4.77
C GLU A 119 18.13 -9.67 4.03
N LEU A 120 16.97 -9.71 4.71
CA LEU A 120 15.71 -10.10 4.11
C LEU A 120 15.34 -9.20 2.92
N VAL A 121 15.49 -7.88 3.06
CA VAL A 121 15.19 -6.92 1.97
C VAL A 121 16.15 -7.09 0.81
N ALA A 122 17.44 -7.36 1.06
CA ALA A 122 18.44 -7.58 0.03
C ALA A 122 18.13 -8.86 -0.78
N GLU A 123 17.76 -9.95 -0.12
CA GLU A 123 17.41 -11.21 -0.77
C GLU A 123 16.11 -11.09 -1.61
N ILE A 124 15.09 -10.40 -1.07
CA ILE A 124 13.87 -10.11 -1.84
C ILE A 124 14.21 -9.28 -3.07
N LYS A 125 15.06 -8.25 -2.94
CA LYS A 125 15.46 -7.42 -4.09
C LYS A 125 16.16 -8.25 -5.16
N LYS A 126 17.05 -9.17 -4.78
CA LYS A 126 17.72 -10.07 -5.71
C LYS A 126 16.70 -10.93 -6.47
N TRP A 127 15.75 -11.53 -5.77
CA TRP A 127 14.70 -12.31 -6.41
C TRP A 127 13.83 -11.45 -7.36
N VAL A 128 13.47 -10.22 -6.96
CA VAL A 128 12.75 -9.27 -7.82
C VAL A 128 13.53 -9.03 -9.12
N ASP A 129 14.84 -8.78 -9.02
CA ASP A 129 15.67 -8.53 -10.19
C ASP A 129 15.76 -9.76 -11.11
N GLU A 130 15.83 -10.97 -10.55
CA GLU A 130 15.84 -12.22 -11.29
C GLU A 130 14.51 -12.45 -12.04
N GLU A 131 13.37 -12.19 -11.41
CA GLU A 131 12.03 -12.27 -12.04
C GLU A 131 11.93 -11.36 -13.27
N TYR A 132 12.41 -10.12 -13.16
CA TYR A 132 12.35 -9.17 -14.27
C TYR A 132 13.45 -9.42 -15.32
N ALA A 133 14.60 -9.93 -14.95
CA ALA A 133 15.61 -10.41 -15.90
C ALA A 133 15.09 -11.60 -16.72
N GLY A 134 14.20 -12.41 -16.15
CA GLY A 134 13.49 -13.50 -16.82
C GLY A 134 12.41 -13.05 -17.80
N GLY A 135 12.22 -11.73 -18.01
CA GLY A 135 11.27 -11.18 -18.98
C GLY A 135 9.91 -10.79 -18.43
N ARG A 136 9.73 -10.77 -17.11
CA ARG A 136 8.49 -10.30 -16.49
C ARG A 136 8.23 -8.82 -16.78
N VAL A 137 6.99 -8.46 -17.13
CA VAL A 137 6.57 -7.08 -17.41
C VAL A 137 5.49 -6.57 -16.44
N THR A 138 4.86 -7.49 -15.67
CA THR A 138 3.80 -7.15 -14.71
C THR A 138 4.37 -6.88 -13.33
N VAL A 139 3.67 -6.10 -12.50
CA VAL A 139 4.00 -5.96 -11.08
C VAL A 139 3.85 -7.31 -10.36
N LEU A 140 4.62 -7.48 -9.29
CA LEU A 140 4.47 -8.63 -8.40
C LEU A 140 3.18 -8.49 -7.59
N THR A 141 2.46 -9.59 -7.44
CA THR A 141 1.28 -9.65 -6.57
C THR A 141 1.72 -9.83 -5.11
N ASP A 142 0.85 -9.47 -4.17
CA ASP A 142 1.13 -9.67 -2.75
C ASP A 142 1.36 -11.15 -2.42
N ASP A 143 0.61 -12.08 -3.05
CA ASP A 143 0.77 -13.53 -2.85
C ASP A 143 2.14 -14.02 -3.31
N GLU A 144 2.65 -13.54 -4.44
CA GLU A 144 3.99 -13.88 -4.95
C GLU A 144 5.07 -13.38 -3.99
N ILE A 145 4.93 -12.15 -3.49
CA ILE A 145 5.90 -11.57 -2.55
C ILE A 145 5.87 -12.33 -1.22
N VAL A 146 4.69 -12.65 -0.70
CA VAL A 146 4.54 -13.45 0.53
C VAL A 146 5.17 -14.84 0.38
N ALA A 147 4.95 -15.50 -0.75
CA ALA A 147 5.57 -16.79 -1.01
C ALA A 147 7.10 -16.70 -1.03
N CYS A 148 7.65 -15.66 -1.67
CA CYS A 148 9.09 -15.39 -1.68
C CYS A 148 9.63 -15.11 -0.25
N VAL A 149 8.96 -14.26 0.51
CA VAL A 149 9.33 -13.94 1.91
C VAL A 149 9.37 -15.21 2.76
N ASN A 150 8.34 -16.04 2.70
CA ASN A 150 8.27 -17.29 3.46
C ASN A 150 9.40 -18.24 3.09
N ARG A 151 9.71 -18.37 1.81
CA ARG A 151 10.83 -19.18 1.32
C ARG A 151 12.16 -18.68 1.88
N ILE A 152 12.46 -17.38 1.73
CA ILE A 152 13.71 -16.78 2.21
C ILE A 152 13.85 -16.93 3.73
N CYS A 153 12.77 -16.68 4.48
CA CYS A 153 12.77 -16.82 5.93
C CYS A 153 13.09 -18.27 6.36
N LEU A 154 12.58 -19.26 5.66
CA LEU A 154 12.87 -20.69 5.93
C LEU A 154 14.32 -21.04 5.57
N GLU A 155 14.79 -20.65 4.38
CA GLU A 155 16.14 -20.98 3.88
C GLU A 155 17.25 -20.32 4.73
N LYS A 156 17.02 -19.10 5.16
CA LYS A 156 18.02 -18.27 5.90
C LYS A 156 17.80 -18.26 7.41
N ASN A 157 16.77 -18.94 7.91
CA ASN A 157 16.35 -18.88 9.32
C ASN A 157 16.16 -17.43 9.83
N LEU A 158 15.59 -16.57 8.95
CA LEU A 158 15.27 -15.18 9.27
C LEU A 158 13.85 -15.07 9.80
N LYS A 159 13.59 -14.05 10.61
CA LYS A 159 12.24 -13.73 11.09
C LYS A 159 11.86 -12.29 10.72
N ILE A 160 10.60 -12.11 10.43
CA ILE A 160 10.04 -10.79 10.10
C ILE A 160 9.85 -10.01 11.40
N GLY A 161 10.49 -8.85 11.50
CA GLY A 161 10.31 -7.96 12.67
C GLY A 161 11.15 -8.32 13.90
N GLU A 162 12.21 -9.10 13.73
CA GLU A 162 13.29 -9.29 14.71
C GLU A 162 14.54 -8.55 14.28
#